data_2e294560407f60d4a3f725266583c2c9
#
_entry.id   2e294560407f60d4a3f725266583c2c9
#
_cell.length_a   1.000
_cell.length_b   1.000
_cell.length_c   1.000
_cell.angle_alpha   90.00
_cell.angle_beta   90.00
_cell.angle_gamma   90.00
#
_symmetry.space_group_name_H-M   'P 1'
#
loop_
_entity.id
_entity.type
_entity.pdbx_description
1 polymer ?
#
loop_
_entity_poly.entity_id
_entity_poly.type
_entity_poly.pdbx_seq_one_letter_code
_entity_poly.pdbx_strand_id
1 'polypeptide(L)'
;MRPSPLLNRPGAVASAPEDPDQAVPAHLGDPGREQAALAEGRAVCPLARDVVTVTGPDRLSWLTTLSSQVLTGLEPGDGGAETLLLDAQGHITHALAALDDGRTLWLVTEAGNGEALATFLDSMRFMLRVEVTGRPDVMALGALGEGLEALAQAARDTAPDAPDSPAAPDTQDAVEPQGSLIGLWRDPWPGVVEGGTSYDVGADRPHPGEAYRAGFVLVPAQSMNAVVSSFLAAGEGRRLAGALAWEALRIEAGRPRWAREADARAIPHELDWLRTAVHLTKGCYPGQETIARTLNLGRPPRRLTVLQLDGLGGDL
;
A
#
# COMPACT_ATOMS: atom_id res chain seq x y z
N MET A 1 11.51 10.41 4.51
CA MET A 1 10.05 10.64 4.33
C MET A 1 9.77 12.13 4.09
N ARG A 2 8.97 12.47 3.06
CA ARG A 2 8.58 13.85 2.73
C ARG A 2 7.22 14.16 3.37
N PRO A 3 7.07 15.28 4.12
CA PRO A 3 5.76 15.69 4.65
C PRO A 3 4.77 16.02 3.52
N SER A 4 3.52 15.61 3.70
CA SER A 4 2.44 15.91 2.76
C SER A 4 2.13 17.42 2.73
N PRO A 5 1.96 18.03 1.55
CA PRO A 5 1.51 19.43 1.45
C PRO A 5 0.13 19.66 2.09
N LEU A 6 -0.65 18.60 2.31
CA LEU A 6 -1.96 18.66 2.93
C LEU A 6 -1.91 18.95 4.45
N LEU A 7 -0.75 18.80 5.09
CA LEU A 7 -0.53 19.27 6.48
C LEU A 7 -0.73 20.78 6.65
N ASN A 8 -0.56 21.54 5.57
CA ASN A 8 -0.76 23.00 5.59
C ASN A 8 -2.22 23.42 5.32
N ARG A 9 -3.15 22.48 5.15
CA ARG A 9 -4.56 22.81 4.93
C ARG A 9 -5.22 23.28 6.23
N PRO A 10 -6.16 24.23 6.14
CA PRO A 10 -6.93 24.66 7.31
C PRO A 10 -7.63 23.48 7.99
N GLY A 11 -7.53 23.38 9.30
CA GLY A 11 -8.10 22.30 10.09
C GLY A 11 -7.26 21.02 10.16
N ALA A 12 -6.13 20.95 9.44
CA ALA A 12 -5.23 19.82 9.54
C ALA A 12 -4.55 19.75 10.92
N VAL A 13 -4.62 18.59 11.54
CA VAL A 13 -3.94 18.27 12.80
C VAL A 13 -2.94 17.17 12.50
N ALA A 14 -1.69 17.38 12.87
CA ALA A 14 -0.62 16.41 12.66
C ALA A 14 -0.72 15.26 13.68
N SER A 15 -0.25 14.08 13.31
CA SER A 15 0.01 12.97 14.23
C SER A 15 1.20 13.28 15.16
N ALA A 16 1.35 12.50 16.23
CA ALA A 16 2.53 12.59 17.10
C ALA A 16 3.84 12.35 16.30
N PRO A 17 4.96 12.95 16.71
CA PRO A 17 6.22 12.82 15.97
C PRO A 17 6.75 11.38 15.79
N GLU A 18 6.34 10.46 16.67
CA GLU A 18 6.75 9.05 16.61
C GLU A 18 5.74 8.16 15.87
N ASP A 19 4.61 8.75 15.44
CA ASP A 19 3.58 8.00 14.71
C ASP A 19 4.05 7.68 13.28
N PRO A 20 3.84 6.46 12.79
CA PRO A 20 4.12 6.12 11.39
C PRO A 20 3.47 7.06 10.36
N ASP A 21 2.36 7.70 10.73
CA ASP A 21 1.62 8.63 9.87
C ASP A 21 1.95 10.11 10.11
N GLN A 22 3.03 10.44 10.83
CA GLN A 22 3.44 11.82 11.12
C GLN A 22 3.60 12.73 9.88
N ALA A 23 3.78 12.13 8.70
CA ALA A 23 3.96 12.88 7.44
C ALA A 23 2.65 13.33 6.80
N VAL A 24 1.50 12.93 7.33
CA VAL A 24 0.16 13.26 6.81
C VAL A 24 -0.73 13.79 7.94
N PRO A 25 -1.84 14.49 7.65
CA PRO A 25 -2.79 14.88 8.67
C PRO A 25 -3.37 13.67 9.40
N ALA A 26 -3.41 13.70 10.74
CA ALA A 26 -4.15 12.75 11.54
C ALA A 26 -5.66 12.90 11.31
N HIS A 27 -6.15 14.14 11.29
CA HIS A 27 -7.52 14.49 10.93
C HIS A 27 -7.61 15.94 10.45
N LEU A 28 -8.78 16.33 9.91
CA LEU A 28 -9.09 17.68 9.39
C LEU A 28 -10.21 18.36 10.21
N GLY A 29 -10.31 18.02 11.49
CA GLY A 29 -11.22 18.66 12.44
C GLY A 29 -12.37 17.77 12.94
N ASP A 30 -12.83 16.78 12.17
CA ASP A 30 -13.93 15.89 12.57
C ASP A 30 -13.66 14.44 12.14
N PRO A 31 -12.85 13.68 12.91
CA PRO A 31 -12.48 12.31 12.59
C PRO A 31 -13.67 11.39 12.32
N GLY A 32 -14.76 11.54 13.08
CA GLY A 32 -15.96 10.69 12.91
C GLY A 32 -16.66 10.91 11.56
N ARG A 33 -16.82 12.18 11.15
CA ARG A 33 -17.39 12.50 9.83
C ARG A 33 -16.43 12.15 8.68
N GLU A 34 -15.12 12.25 8.92
CA GLU A 34 -14.11 11.85 7.96
C GLU A 34 -14.16 10.35 7.73
N GLN A 35 -14.25 9.54 8.80
CA GLN A 35 -14.38 8.10 8.74
C GLN A 35 -15.67 7.68 8.00
N ALA A 36 -16.81 8.25 8.36
CA ALA A 36 -18.09 7.96 7.70
C ALA A 36 -18.05 8.28 6.19
N ALA A 37 -17.50 9.45 5.82
CA ALA A 37 -17.37 9.82 4.42
C ALA A 37 -16.39 8.92 3.66
N LEU A 38 -15.31 8.47 4.29
CA LEU A 38 -14.35 7.57 3.69
C LEU A 38 -14.98 6.18 3.46
N ALA A 39 -15.72 5.65 4.44
CA ALA A 39 -16.46 4.40 4.32
C ALA A 39 -17.49 4.43 3.18
N GLU A 40 -18.12 5.57 2.95
CA GLU A 40 -19.11 5.78 1.87
C GLU A 40 -18.48 6.12 0.50
N GLY A 41 -17.16 6.09 0.35
CA GLY A 41 -16.47 6.45 -0.88
C GLY A 41 -16.53 7.95 -1.22
N ARG A 42 -16.83 8.82 -0.26
CA ARG A 42 -16.91 10.27 -0.43
C ARG A 42 -15.73 11.05 0.14
N ALA A 43 -14.66 10.33 0.54
CA ALA A 43 -13.46 11.01 1.02
C ALA A 43 -12.19 10.47 0.36
N VAL A 44 -11.16 11.33 0.35
CA VAL A 44 -9.78 11.01 -0.01
C VAL A 44 -8.89 11.21 1.20
N CYS A 45 -7.97 10.27 1.43
CA CYS A 45 -7.03 10.29 2.56
C CYS A 45 -5.58 10.27 2.06
N PRO A 46 -4.71 11.23 2.43
CA PRO A 46 -3.28 11.11 2.15
C PRO A 46 -2.69 9.98 3.00
N LEU A 47 -1.88 9.12 2.39
CA LEU A 47 -1.25 8.01 3.07
C LEU A 47 0.24 8.25 3.26
N ALA A 48 0.75 8.01 4.46
CA ALA A 48 2.18 8.08 4.75
C ALA A 48 2.84 6.81 4.20
N ARG A 49 3.41 6.92 3.00
CA ARG A 49 4.08 5.83 2.29
C ARG A 49 5.36 6.34 1.64
N ASP A 50 6.36 5.47 1.56
CA ASP A 50 7.52 5.67 0.72
C ASP A 50 7.39 4.85 -0.56
N VAL A 51 7.97 5.36 -1.65
CA VAL A 51 7.93 4.74 -2.96
C VAL A 51 9.35 4.47 -3.45
N VAL A 52 9.56 3.25 -3.94
CA VAL A 52 10.79 2.83 -4.61
C VAL A 52 10.43 2.28 -5.98
N THR A 53 11.19 2.62 -7.00
CA THR A 53 11.01 2.07 -8.35
C THR A 53 12.11 1.11 -8.70
N VAL A 54 11.75 0.09 -9.47
CA VAL A 54 12.68 -0.81 -10.14
C VAL A 54 12.39 -0.77 -11.63
N THR A 55 13.37 -0.34 -12.42
CA THR A 55 13.31 -0.34 -13.89
C THR A 55 14.19 -1.44 -14.46
N GLY A 56 14.02 -1.74 -15.74
CA GLY A 56 14.80 -2.72 -16.46
C GLY A 56 14.05 -4.02 -16.76
N PRO A 57 14.55 -4.78 -17.76
CA PRO A 57 13.84 -5.95 -18.28
C PRO A 57 13.72 -7.10 -17.29
N ASP A 58 14.61 -7.18 -16.31
CA ASP A 58 14.64 -8.28 -15.35
C ASP A 58 13.82 -7.97 -14.07
N ARG A 59 13.17 -6.78 -13.96
CA ARG A 59 12.50 -6.29 -12.75
C ARG A 59 11.46 -7.24 -12.15
N LEU A 60 10.54 -7.73 -12.97
CA LEU A 60 9.45 -8.58 -12.48
C LEU A 60 9.93 -10.00 -12.13
N SER A 61 10.77 -10.60 -12.96
CA SER A 61 11.32 -11.93 -12.69
C SER A 61 12.20 -11.92 -11.45
N TRP A 62 13.02 -10.89 -11.30
CA TRP A 62 13.88 -10.72 -10.13
C TRP A 62 13.08 -10.55 -8.84
N LEU A 63 12.15 -9.60 -8.80
CA LEU A 63 11.33 -9.38 -7.60
C LEU A 63 10.45 -10.60 -7.27
N THR A 64 10.02 -11.37 -8.29
CA THR A 64 9.35 -12.65 -8.06
C THR A 64 10.26 -13.60 -7.28
N THR A 65 11.57 -13.63 -7.50
CA THR A 65 12.49 -14.54 -6.76
C THR A 65 12.82 -14.02 -5.35
N LEU A 66 12.75 -12.73 -5.11
CA LEU A 66 13.07 -12.13 -3.81
C LEU A 66 11.88 -12.05 -2.87
N SER A 67 10.67 -12.02 -3.38
CA SER A 67 9.46 -11.76 -2.60
C SER A 67 8.52 -12.97 -2.55
N SER A 68 7.54 -12.92 -1.69
CA SER A 68 6.62 -14.03 -1.41
C SER A 68 5.52 -14.25 -2.46
N GLN A 69 5.35 -13.30 -3.43
CA GLN A 69 4.29 -13.35 -4.45
C GLN A 69 4.88 -13.50 -5.86
N VAL A 70 4.07 -13.96 -6.83
CA VAL A 70 4.38 -13.96 -8.26
C VAL A 70 4.07 -12.57 -8.82
N LEU A 71 5.09 -11.88 -9.36
CA LEU A 71 4.95 -10.54 -9.94
C LEU A 71 5.10 -10.52 -11.46
N THR A 72 5.52 -11.65 -12.07
CA THR A 72 5.74 -11.73 -13.52
C THR A 72 4.46 -11.59 -14.35
N GLY A 73 3.29 -11.72 -13.74
CA GLY A 73 2.00 -11.52 -14.38
C GLY A 73 1.40 -10.13 -14.21
N LEU A 74 2.12 -9.19 -13.58
CA LEU A 74 1.63 -7.83 -13.43
C LEU A 74 1.55 -7.11 -14.78
N GLU A 75 0.41 -6.46 -15.03
CA GLU A 75 0.13 -5.68 -16.22
C GLU A 75 -0.29 -4.25 -15.85
N PRO A 76 -0.04 -3.28 -16.74
CA PRO A 76 -0.47 -1.90 -16.51
C PRO A 76 -1.98 -1.80 -16.25
N GLY A 77 -2.34 -1.25 -15.08
CA GLY A 77 -3.74 -0.99 -14.72
C GLY A 77 -4.52 -2.17 -14.14
N ASP A 78 -3.88 -3.31 -13.90
CA ASP A 78 -4.51 -4.51 -13.30
C ASP A 78 -4.89 -4.35 -11.81
N GLY A 79 -4.39 -3.30 -11.15
CA GLY A 79 -4.60 -3.04 -9.73
C GLY A 79 -3.44 -3.51 -8.86
N GLY A 80 -2.43 -4.16 -9.44
CA GLY A 80 -1.22 -4.57 -8.75
C GLY A 80 -1.35 -5.78 -7.83
N ALA A 81 -0.32 -6.05 -7.05
CA ALA A 81 -0.26 -7.15 -6.11
C ALA A 81 0.28 -6.70 -4.75
N GLU A 82 -0.03 -7.46 -3.72
CA GLU A 82 0.62 -7.38 -2.42
C GLU A 82 1.72 -8.44 -2.31
N THR A 83 2.87 -8.09 -1.76
CA THR A 83 3.97 -9.03 -1.56
C THR A 83 4.79 -8.67 -0.32
N LEU A 84 5.55 -9.65 0.18
CA LEU A 84 6.42 -9.49 1.34
C LEU A 84 7.87 -9.81 0.97
N LEU A 85 8.80 -9.07 1.54
CA LEU A 85 10.18 -9.50 1.66
C LEU A 85 10.36 -10.13 3.04
N LEU A 86 11.00 -11.29 3.06
CA LEU A 86 11.21 -12.07 4.27
C LEU A 86 12.70 -12.31 4.49
N ASP A 87 13.10 -12.46 5.77
CA ASP A 87 14.41 -13.00 6.08
C ASP A 87 14.46 -14.53 5.92
N ALA A 88 15.63 -15.12 6.13
CA ALA A 88 15.82 -16.57 6.01
C ALA A 88 15.00 -17.37 7.05
N GLN A 89 14.56 -16.75 8.12
CA GLN A 89 13.72 -17.31 9.17
C GLN A 89 12.23 -17.16 8.88
N GLY A 90 11.85 -16.44 7.81
CA GLY A 90 10.47 -16.18 7.41
C GLY A 90 9.85 -14.98 8.12
N HIS A 91 10.64 -14.14 8.82
CA HIS A 91 10.13 -12.92 9.41
C HIS A 91 9.96 -11.84 8.34
N ILE A 92 8.93 -11.02 8.49
CA ILE A 92 8.60 -9.96 7.53
C ILE A 92 9.57 -8.80 7.72
N THR A 93 10.34 -8.49 6.68
CA THR A 93 11.23 -7.33 6.64
C THR A 93 10.59 -6.13 5.95
N HIS A 94 9.75 -6.38 4.94
CA HIS A 94 8.94 -5.35 4.27
C HIS A 94 7.61 -5.93 3.80
N ALA A 95 6.55 -5.15 3.93
CA ALA A 95 5.26 -5.38 3.25
C ALA A 95 5.12 -4.35 2.14
N LEU A 96 4.81 -4.81 0.93
CA LEU A 96 4.86 -4.00 -0.28
C LEU A 96 3.56 -4.11 -1.08
N ALA A 97 3.04 -2.99 -1.54
CA ALA A 97 2.16 -2.96 -2.69
C ALA A 97 3.03 -2.78 -3.95
N ALA A 98 2.80 -3.61 -4.96
CA ALA A 98 3.56 -3.64 -6.20
C ALA A 98 2.66 -3.32 -7.39
N LEU A 99 3.06 -2.38 -8.23
CA LEU A 99 2.37 -1.96 -9.44
C LEU A 99 3.36 -1.95 -10.61
N ASP A 100 2.99 -2.43 -11.78
CA ASP A 100 3.81 -2.33 -12.97
C ASP A 100 3.12 -1.50 -14.05
N ASP A 101 3.84 -0.56 -14.65
CA ASP A 101 3.34 0.29 -15.75
C ASP A 101 3.82 -0.17 -17.14
N GLY A 102 4.40 -1.37 -17.22
CA GLY A 102 5.02 -1.95 -18.41
C GLY A 102 6.51 -1.65 -18.53
N ARG A 103 7.05 -0.68 -17.78
CA ARG A 103 8.46 -0.25 -17.79
C ARG A 103 9.07 -0.20 -16.41
N THR A 104 8.28 0.24 -15.44
CA THR A 104 8.67 0.51 -14.06
C THR A 104 7.81 -0.30 -13.12
N LEU A 105 8.43 -1.06 -12.24
CA LEU A 105 7.79 -1.65 -11.09
C LEU A 105 7.85 -0.63 -9.94
N TRP A 106 6.69 -0.21 -9.49
CA TRP A 106 6.48 0.72 -8.38
C TRP A 106 6.23 -0.08 -7.10
N LEU A 107 7.09 0.07 -6.12
CA LEU A 107 7.00 -0.58 -4.83
C LEU A 107 6.64 0.46 -3.78
N VAL A 108 5.51 0.27 -3.13
CA VAL A 108 5.02 1.16 -2.08
C VAL A 108 5.16 0.46 -0.74
N THR A 109 5.86 1.09 0.19
CA THR A 109 6.13 0.58 1.54
C THR A 109 5.72 1.58 2.61
N GLU A 110 5.88 1.22 3.87
CA GLU A 110 5.62 2.11 5.00
C GLU A 110 6.57 3.31 4.99
N ALA A 111 6.06 4.44 5.46
CA ALA A 111 6.86 5.66 5.57
C ALA A 111 8.09 5.45 6.48
N GLY A 112 9.22 6.01 6.06
CA GLY A 112 10.51 5.84 6.74
C GLY A 112 11.28 4.58 6.33
N ASN A 113 10.71 3.68 5.51
CA ASN A 113 11.34 2.43 5.10
C ASN A 113 11.86 2.42 3.65
N GLY A 114 11.59 3.46 2.88
CA GLY A 114 11.97 3.53 1.46
C GLY A 114 13.47 3.46 1.22
N GLU A 115 14.29 4.12 2.04
CA GLU A 115 15.74 4.09 1.92
C GLU A 115 16.31 2.70 2.26
N ALA A 116 15.81 2.06 3.31
CA ALA A 116 16.21 0.70 3.70
C ALA A 116 15.84 -0.31 2.61
N LEU A 117 14.62 -0.20 2.05
CA LEU A 117 14.17 -1.02 0.93
C LEU A 117 15.05 -0.83 -0.30
N ALA A 118 15.32 0.41 -0.71
CA ALA A 118 16.14 0.71 -1.87
C ALA A 118 17.58 0.17 -1.70
N THR A 119 18.17 0.36 -0.52
CA THR A 119 19.50 -0.15 -0.19
C THR A 119 19.54 -1.68 -0.23
N PHE A 120 18.55 -2.35 0.35
CA PHE A 120 18.44 -3.80 0.30
C PHE A 120 18.35 -4.31 -1.14
N LEU A 121 17.43 -3.77 -1.93
CA LEU A 121 17.25 -4.16 -3.33
C LEU A 121 18.52 -3.89 -4.15
N ASP A 122 19.17 -2.73 -4.00
CA ASP A 122 20.40 -2.41 -4.72
C ASP A 122 21.52 -3.40 -4.39
N SER A 123 21.62 -3.85 -3.14
CA SER A 123 22.60 -4.87 -2.72
C SER A 123 22.36 -6.24 -3.34
N MET A 124 21.11 -6.55 -3.71
CA MET A 124 20.69 -7.87 -4.22
C MET A 124 20.63 -7.95 -5.75
N ARG A 125 20.82 -6.85 -6.49
CA ARG A 125 20.67 -6.84 -7.95
C ARG A 125 21.78 -7.56 -8.71
N PHE A 126 22.98 -7.65 -8.11
CA PHE A 126 24.17 -8.30 -8.68
C PHE A 126 24.41 -7.94 -10.17
N MET A 127 24.32 -8.91 -11.09
CA MET A 127 24.51 -8.72 -12.53
C MET A 127 23.20 -8.52 -13.32
N LEU A 128 22.09 -8.32 -12.64
CA LEU A 128 20.79 -8.15 -13.29
C LEU A 128 20.66 -6.77 -13.94
N ARG A 129 19.88 -6.70 -15.01
CA ARG A 129 19.62 -5.48 -15.76
C ARG A 129 18.45 -4.72 -15.13
N VAL A 130 18.69 -4.22 -13.95
CA VAL A 130 17.73 -3.43 -13.17
C VAL A 130 18.38 -2.21 -12.56
N GLU A 131 17.59 -1.17 -12.34
CA GLU A 131 17.95 0.02 -11.59
C GLU A 131 16.93 0.25 -10.49
N VAL A 132 17.41 0.54 -9.27
CA VAL A 132 16.59 0.80 -8.09
C VAL A 132 16.69 2.27 -7.72
N THR A 133 15.55 2.95 -7.57
CA THR A 133 15.52 4.39 -7.28
C THR A 133 14.45 4.72 -6.23
N GLY A 134 14.84 5.43 -5.17
CA GLY A 134 13.87 6.00 -4.23
C GLY A 134 13.10 7.17 -4.87
N ARG A 135 11.79 7.26 -4.65
CA ARG A 135 10.90 8.25 -5.27
C ARG A 135 10.21 9.15 -4.22
N PRO A 136 10.97 10.05 -3.59
CA PRO A 136 10.39 11.01 -2.63
C PRO A 136 9.49 12.06 -3.29
N ASP A 137 9.49 12.13 -4.61
CA ASP A 137 8.67 12.98 -5.46
C ASP A 137 7.27 12.40 -5.75
N VAL A 138 6.97 11.17 -5.28
CA VAL A 138 5.70 10.48 -5.47
C VAL A 138 5.00 10.28 -4.13
N MET A 139 3.69 10.49 -4.12
CA MET A 139 2.85 10.36 -2.93
C MET A 139 1.62 9.49 -3.21
N ALA A 140 1.07 8.89 -2.14
CA ALA A 140 -0.12 8.06 -2.20
C ALA A 140 -1.35 8.79 -1.65
N LEU A 141 -2.47 8.70 -2.37
CA LEU A 141 -3.80 9.14 -1.95
C LEU A 141 -4.73 7.94 -1.91
N GLY A 142 -5.32 7.64 -0.76
CA GLY A 142 -6.22 6.51 -0.55
C GLY A 142 -7.69 6.89 -0.61
N ALA A 143 -8.52 5.94 -1.02
CA ALA A 143 -9.98 6.02 -0.97
C ALA A 143 -10.59 4.61 -0.90
N LEU A 144 -11.88 4.53 -0.59
CA LEU A 144 -12.63 3.27 -0.53
C LEU A 144 -13.75 3.24 -1.59
N GLY A 145 -14.10 2.03 -2.03
CA GLY A 145 -15.23 1.79 -2.92
C GLY A 145 -15.19 2.62 -4.20
N GLU A 146 -16.32 3.24 -4.55
CA GLU A 146 -16.45 4.11 -5.73
C GLU A 146 -15.57 5.37 -5.63
N GLY A 147 -15.21 5.78 -4.41
CA GLY A 147 -14.29 6.89 -4.17
C GLY A 147 -12.91 6.66 -4.77
N LEU A 148 -12.45 5.41 -4.85
CA LEU A 148 -11.16 5.07 -5.44
C LEU A 148 -11.17 5.32 -6.97
N GLU A 149 -12.24 4.94 -7.65
CA GLU A 149 -12.38 5.20 -9.11
C GLU A 149 -12.50 6.69 -9.39
N ALA A 150 -13.28 7.39 -8.56
CA ALA A 150 -13.44 8.83 -8.68
C ALA A 150 -12.11 9.58 -8.42
N LEU A 151 -11.30 9.08 -7.48
CA LEU A 151 -9.97 9.62 -7.21
C LEU A 151 -8.99 9.36 -8.38
N ALA A 152 -9.02 8.16 -8.93
CA ALA A 152 -8.22 7.83 -10.11
C ALA A 152 -8.61 8.70 -11.31
N GLN A 153 -9.91 8.96 -11.51
CA GLN A 153 -10.39 9.86 -12.56
C GLN A 153 -9.92 11.31 -12.30
N ALA A 154 -10.05 11.81 -11.07
CA ALA A 154 -9.54 13.14 -10.72
C ALA A 154 -8.02 13.28 -10.97
N ALA A 155 -7.25 12.23 -10.73
CA ALA A 155 -5.82 12.21 -11.02
C ALA A 155 -5.53 12.21 -12.54
N ARG A 156 -6.30 11.48 -13.34
CA ARG A 156 -6.19 11.51 -14.82
C ARG A 156 -6.54 12.87 -15.41
N ASP A 157 -7.56 13.53 -14.87
CA ASP A 157 -8.05 14.82 -15.35
C ASP A 157 -7.17 16.00 -14.90
N THR A 158 -6.32 15.78 -13.91
CA THR A 158 -5.37 16.79 -13.44
C THR A 158 -4.11 16.77 -14.31
N ALA A 159 -3.84 17.86 -15.01
CA ALA A 159 -2.60 17.97 -15.77
C ALA A 159 -1.37 17.80 -14.87
N PRO A 160 -0.34 17.08 -15.31
CA PRO A 160 0.91 17.06 -14.56
C PRO A 160 1.53 18.46 -14.59
N ASP A 161 1.94 18.96 -13.43
CA ASP A 161 2.78 20.14 -13.38
C ASP A 161 4.09 19.84 -14.13
N ALA A 162 4.63 20.81 -14.85
CA ALA A 162 5.85 20.63 -15.63
C ALA A 162 6.98 20.06 -14.74
N PRO A 163 7.68 19.01 -15.18
CA PRO A 163 8.70 18.38 -14.36
C PRO A 163 9.87 19.33 -14.10
N ASP A 164 10.27 19.44 -12.83
CA ASP A 164 11.51 20.15 -12.43
C ASP A 164 12.79 19.42 -12.86
N SER A 165 12.68 18.29 -13.53
CA SER A 165 13.80 17.49 -14.04
C SER A 165 13.61 17.17 -15.52
N PRO A 166 14.69 17.17 -16.34
CA PRO A 166 14.61 16.83 -17.75
C PRO A 166 14.13 15.39 -17.94
N ALA A 167 13.20 15.22 -18.87
CA ALA A 167 12.68 13.92 -19.29
C ALA A 167 13.81 12.96 -19.68
N ALA A 168 13.70 11.70 -19.28
CA ALA A 168 14.56 10.64 -19.78
C ALA A 168 14.39 10.53 -21.32
N PRO A 169 15.44 10.14 -22.07
CA PRO A 169 15.44 10.18 -23.52
C PRO A 169 14.35 9.29 -24.15
N ASP A 170 13.75 9.80 -25.21
CA ASP A 170 12.74 9.22 -26.06
C ASP A 170 12.93 7.72 -26.33
N THR A 171 11.93 6.95 -25.93
CA THR A 171 11.69 5.60 -26.47
C THR A 171 10.25 5.50 -26.96
N GLN A 172 10.06 5.11 -28.20
CA GLN A 172 8.86 5.20 -29.03
C GLN A 172 7.62 4.39 -28.59
N ASP A 173 7.63 3.75 -27.41
CA ASP A 173 6.51 2.91 -26.92
C ASP A 173 5.97 3.31 -25.53
N ALA A 174 6.12 4.60 -25.15
CA ALA A 174 5.55 5.09 -23.90
C ALA A 174 4.03 5.21 -24.02
N VAL A 175 3.31 4.54 -23.14
CA VAL A 175 1.94 4.96 -22.81
C VAL A 175 2.06 6.37 -22.24
N GLU A 176 1.49 7.35 -22.93
CA GLU A 176 1.46 8.75 -22.50
C GLU A 176 0.89 8.80 -21.07
N PRO A 177 1.53 9.51 -20.14
CA PRO A 177 1.00 9.65 -18.79
C PRO A 177 -0.40 10.30 -18.87
N GLN A 178 -1.41 9.58 -18.41
CA GLN A 178 -2.78 10.09 -18.37
C GLN A 178 -2.90 11.06 -17.18
N GLY A 179 -2.60 12.34 -17.39
CA GLY A 179 -2.64 13.34 -16.34
C GLY A 179 -1.60 13.10 -15.26
N SER A 180 -1.98 13.30 -14.00
CA SER A 180 -1.12 13.10 -12.82
C SER A 180 -1.22 11.69 -12.23
N LEU A 181 -1.96 10.76 -12.82
CA LEU A 181 -2.06 9.38 -12.35
C LEU A 181 -0.83 8.58 -12.77
N ILE A 182 -0.02 8.14 -11.80
CA ILE A 182 1.12 7.24 -12.01
C ILE A 182 0.67 5.78 -11.97
N GLY A 183 -0.18 5.42 -11.01
CA GLY A 183 -0.68 4.06 -10.84
C GLY A 183 -1.84 4.00 -9.87
N LEU A 184 -2.63 2.93 -9.97
CA LEU A 184 -3.77 2.63 -9.12
C LEU A 184 -3.57 1.25 -8.50
N TRP A 185 -3.46 1.16 -7.18
CA TRP A 185 -3.41 -0.09 -6.45
C TRP A 185 -4.76 -0.38 -5.78
N ARG A 186 -5.19 -1.64 -5.89
CA ARG A 186 -6.40 -2.16 -5.25
C ARG A 186 -6.00 -3.13 -4.16
N ASP A 187 -6.46 -2.89 -2.93
CA ASP A 187 -6.18 -3.80 -1.82
C ASP A 187 -6.81 -5.18 -2.09
N PRO A 188 -6.02 -6.26 -2.16
CA PRO A 188 -6.53 -7.61 -2.37
C PRO A 188 -7.24 -8.20 -1.14
N TRP A 189 -7.27 -7.48 -0.01
CA TRP A 189 -7.78 -7.93 1.28
C TRP A 189 -9.21 -8.52 1.26
N PRO A 190 -10.15 -8.08 0.41
CA PRO A 190 -11.48 -8.69 0.32
C PRO A 190 -11.51 -10.16 -0.06
N GLY A 191 -10.45 -10.68 -0.68
CA GLY A 191 -10.41 -12.04 -1.21
C GLY A 191 -9.22 -12.87 -0.76
N VAL A 192 -9.08 -14.01 -1.39
CA VAL A 192 -7.87 -14.83 -1.38
C VAL A 192 -7.34 -14.83 -2.81
N VAL A 193 -6.09 -14.38 -2.97
CA VAL A 193 -5.46 -14.32 -4.29
C VAL A 193 -5.03 -15.70 -4.79
N GLU A 194 -4.74 -15.82 -6.07
CA GLU A 194 -4.19 -17.06 -6.63
C GLU A 194 -2.93 -17.51 -5.86
N GLY A 195 -2.87 -18.79 -5.55
CA GLY A 195 -1.78 -19.37 -4.76
C GLY A 195 -1.80 -19.05 -3.26
N GLY A 196 -2.72 -18.20 -2.81
CA GLY A 196 -2.93 -17.87 -1.40
C GLY A 196 -3.77 -18.91 -0.66
N THR A 197 -3.88 -18.74 0.66
CA THR A 197 -4.76 -19.57 1.52
C THR A 197 -5.23 -18.78 2.73
N SER A 198 -6.32 -19.22 3.34
CA SER A 198 -6.87 -18.64 4.57
C SER A 198 -7.01 -19.69 5.66
N TYR A 199 -6.77 -19.29 6.90
CA TYR A 199 -7.10 -20.11 8.09
C TYR A 199 -8.59 -20.07 8.46
N ASP A 200 -9.36 -19.15 7.85
CA ASP A 200 -10.80 -19.01 8.08
C ASP A 200 -11.65 -19.95 7.21
N VAL A 201 -11.03 -20.92 6.55
CA VAL A 201 -11.78 -21.90 5.74
C VAL A 201 -12.76 -22.70 6.62
N GLY A 202 -14.06 -22.55 6.34
CA GLY A 202 -15.13 -23.19 7.10
C GLY A 202 -15.57 -22.43 8.35
N ALA A 203 -15.15 -21.20 8.57
CA ALA A 203 -15.69 -20.35 9.61
C ALA A 203 -17.17 -20.01 9.34
N ASP A 204 -17.99 -20.04 10.38
CA ASP A 204 -19.43 -19.72 10.30
C ASP A 204 -19.71 -18.22 10.03
N ARG A 205 -18.68 -17.40 9.96
CA ARG A 205 -18.78 -15.95 9.77
C ARG A 205 -17.94 -15.52 8.56
N PRO A 206 -18.44 -14.54 7.77
CA PRO A 206 -17.65 -13.96 6.70
C PRO A 206 -16.40 -13.28 7.27
N HIS A 207 -15.33 -13.25 6.48
CA HIS A 207 -14.10 -12.54 6.85
C HIS A 207 -14.39 -11.03 7.00
N PRO A 208 -13.90 -10.35 8.05
CA PRO A 208 -14.19 -8.93 8.29
C PRO A 208 -13.78 -8.02 7.15
N GLY A 209 -12.77 -8.42 6.38
CA GLY A 209 -12.28 -7.68 5.22
C GLY A 209 -13.07 -7.87 3.92
N GLU A 210 -14.10 -8.73 3.87
CA GLU A 210 -14.83 -9.05 2.63
C GLU A 210 -15.43 -7.80 1.95
N ALA A 211 -15.86 -6.81 2.73
CA ALA A 211 -16.40 -5.55 2.22
C ALA A 211 -15.35 -4.42 2.08
N TYR A 212 -14.10 -4.64 2.45
CA TYR A 212 -13.06 -3.61 2.49
C TYR A 212 -12.47 -3.34 1.09
N ARG A 213 -13.13 -2.50 0.32
CA ARG A 213 -12.74 -2.10 -1.04
C ARG A 213 -11.80 -0.88 -1.02
N ALA A 214 -10.69 -1.00 -0.33
CA ALA A 214 -9.70 0.08 -0.24
C ALA A 214 -8.70 0.03 -1.40
N GLY A 215 -8.03 1.14 -1.61
CA GLY A 215 -6.92 1.26 -2.55
C GLY A 215 -6.32 2.65 -2.52
N PHE A 216 -5.33 2.88 -3.34
CA PHE A 216 -4.71 4.20 -3.46
C PHE A 216 -4.26 4.47 -4.90
N VAL A 217 -4.12 5.76 -5.21
CA VAL A 217 -3.44 6.21 -6.42
C VAL A 217 -2.07 6.77 -6.05
N LEU A 218 -1.09 6.58 -6.93
CA LEU A 218 0.20 7.27 -6.89
C LEU A 218 0.12 8.50 -7.77
N VAL A 219 0.58 9.63 -7.23
CA VAL A 219 0.61 10.92 -7.94
C VAL A 219 1.92 11.64 -7.67
N PRO A 220 2.40 12.52 -8.57
CA PRO A 220 3.50 13.42 -8.27
C PRO A 220 3.15 14.29 -7.05
N ALA A 221 4.11 14.47 -6.14
CA ALA A 221 3.87 15.24 -4.91
C ALA A 221 3.40 16.68 -5.17
N GLN A 222 3.88 17.29 -6.24
CA GLN A 222 3.47 18.62 -6.68
C GLN A 222 2.02 18.68 -7.13
N SER A 223 1.50 17.62 -7.78
CA SER A 223 0.12 17.56 -8.26
C SER A 223 -0.90 17.19 -7.17
N MET A 224 -0.46 16.76 -5.99
CA MET A 224 -1.33 16.24 -4.93
C MET A 224 -2.46 17.19 -4.55
N ASN A 225 -2.16 18.49 -4.38
CA ASN A 225 -3.17 19.50 -4.03
C ASN A 225 -4.21 19.68 -5.14
N ALA A 226 -3.79 19.66 -6.40
CA ALA A 226 -4.67 19.81 -7.55
C ALA A 226 -5.59 18.58 -7.70
N VAL A 227 -5.04 17.36 -7.59
CA VAL A 227 -5.82 16.12 -7.60
C VAL A 227 -6.87 16.09 -6.49
N VAL A 228 -6.48 16.43 -5.26
CA VAL A 228 -7.43 16.52 -4.15
C VAL A 228 -8.51 17.55 -4.42
N SER A 229 -8.16 18.72 -4.95
CA SER A 229 -9.14 19.78 -5.26
C SER A 229 -10.11 19.34 -6.38
N SER A 230 -9.62 18.66 -7.41
CA SER A 230 -10.41 18.05 -8.47
C SER A 230 -11.38 17.00 -7.92
N PHE A 231 -10.89 16.09 -7.07
CA PHE A 231 -11.74 15.11 -6.40
C PHE A 231 -12.85 15.76 -5.58
N LEU A 232 -12.52 16.77 -4.77
CA LEU A 232 -13.51 17.46 -3.93
C LEU A 232 -14.57 18.21 -4.74
N ALA A 233 -14.19 18.80 -5.87
CA ALA A 233 -15.10 19.56 -6.74
C ALA A 233 -16.04 18.65 -7.55
N ALA A 234 -15.67 17.39 -7.78
CA ALA A 234 -16.40 16.47 -8.66
C ALA A 234 -17.63 15.82 -8.02
N GLY A 235 -17.97 16.12 -6.75
CA GLY A 235 -19.15 15.56 -6.10
C GLY A 235 -19.54 16.28 -4.82
N GLU A 236 -20.85 16.39 -4.59
CA GLU A 236 -21.36 17.01 -3.36
C GLU A 236 -21.04 16.13 -2.14
N GLY A 237 -20.72 16.78 -1.03
CA GLY A 237 -20.38 16.12 0.24
C GLY A 237 -19.02 15.41 0.26
N ARG A 238 -18.21 15.52 -0.80
CA ARG A 238 -16.83 15.00 -0.79
C ARG A 238 -15.94 15.80 0.15
N ARG A 239 -15.00 15.11 0.80
CA ARG A 239 -14.10 15.73 1.76
C ARG A 239 -12.71 15.11 1.78
N LEU A 240 -11.78 15.80 2.40
CA LEU A 240 -10.50 15.27 2.79
C LEU A 240 -10.66 14.57 4.15
N ALA A 241 -10.04 13.41 4.32
CA ALA A 241 -9.96 12.67 5.56
C ALA A 241 -8.49 12.50 5.98
N GLY A 242 -8.24 12.36 7.27
CA GLY A 242 -6.90 12.10 7.79
C GLY A 242 -6.66 10.62 8.10
N ALA A 243 -5.43 10.34 8.54
CA ALA A 243 -4.95 8.98 8.79
C ALA A 243 -5.78 8.22 9.83
N LEU A 244 -6.36 8.91 10.83
CA LEU A 244 -7.21 8.27 11.85
C LEU A 244 -8.45 7.61 11.23
N ALA A 245 -9.06 8.23 10.23
CA ALA A 245 -10.21 7.64 9.53
C ALA A 245 -9.80 6.38 8.74
N TRP A 246 -8.66 6.41 8.08
CA TRP A 246 -8.11 5.25 7.37
C TRP A 246 -7.79 4.11 8.32
N GLU A 247 -7.09 4.41 9.43
CA GLU A 247 -6.72 3.43 10.45
C GLU A 247 -7.96 2.78 11.08
N ALA A 248 -8.99 3.56 11.40
CA ALA A 248 -10.23 3.02 11.97
C ALA A 248 -10.89 1.98 11.05
N LEU A 249 -11.01 2.28 9.74
CA LEU A 249 -11.65 1.39 8.77
C LEU A 249 -10.83 0.14 8.47
N ARG A 250 -9.48 0.23 8.39
CA ARG A 250 -8.66 -0.96 8.21
C ARG A 250 -8.71 -1.88 9.44
N ILE A 251 -8.74 -1.32 10.66
CA ILE A 251 -8.85 -2.09 11.90
C ILE A 251 -10.20 -2.81 11.96
N GLU A 252 -11.29 -2.13 11.62
CA GLU A 252 -12.64 -2.72 11.51
C GLU A 252 -12.66 -3.89 10.52
N ALA A 253 -11.93 -3.77 9.41
CA ALA A 253 -11.80 -4.82 8.41
C ALA A 253 -10.79 -5.93 8.78
N GLY A 254 -10.15 -5.85 9.94
CA GLY A 254 -9.09 -6.78 10.34
C GLY A 254 -7.85 -6.71 9.44
N ARG A 255 -7.67 -5.62 8.67
CA ARG A 255 -6.56 -5.45 7.72
C ARG A 255 -5.28 -5.06 8.46
N PRO A 256 -4.26 -5.94 8.53
CA PRO A 256 -2.99 -5.63 9.19
C PRO A 256 -2.19 -4.60 8.41
N ARG A 257 -1.37 -3.87 9.13
CA ARG A 257 -0.39 -2.92 8.60
C ARG A 257 0.96 -3.19 9.25
N TRP A 258 2.00 -3.37 8.45
CA TRP A 258 3.31 -3.77 8.96
C TRP A 258 3.84 -2.82 10.05
N ALA A 259 3.74 -1.50 9.87
CA ALA A 259 4.20 -0.51 10.84
C ALA A 259 3.39 -0.47 12.16
N ARG A 260 2.27 -1.19 12.26
CA ARG A 260 1.38 -1.17 13.43
C ARG A 260 1.33 -2.51 14.16
N GLU A 261 1.15 -3.60 13.44
CA GLU A 261 0.90 -4.92 14.03
C GLU A 261 2.08 -5.89 13.94
N ALA A 262 3.10 -5.61 13.10
CA ALA A 262 4.25 -6.50 12.97
C ALA A 262 5.40 -6.11 13.91
N ASP A 263 5.89 -7.08 14.66
CA ASP A 263 7.18 -6.98 15.34
C ASP A 263 8.31 -7.59 14.49
N ALA A 264 9.56 -7.50 14.97
CA ALA A 264 10.73 -8.02 14.26
C ALA A 264 10.73 -9.55 14.06
N ARG A 265 9.77 -10.28 14.61
CA ARG A 265 9.63 -11.74 14.50
C ARG A 265 8.31 -12.16 13.88
N ALA A 266 7.50 -11.20 13.40
CA ALA A 266 6.22 -11.48 12.79
C ALA A 266 6.40 -12.27 11.50
N ILE A 267 5.60 -13.32 11.34
CA ILE A 267 5.53 -14.14 10.13
C ILE A 267 4.18 -13.92 9.43
N PRO A 268 4.08 -14.11 8.10
CA PRO A 268 2.86 -13.84 7.35
C PRO A 268 1.59 -14.52 7.87
N HIS A 269 1.72 -15.71 8.44
CA HIS A 269 0.62 -16.49 9.01
C HIS A 269 -0.10 -15.78 10.16
N GLU A 270 0.65 -15.07 11.01
CA GLU A 270 0.13 -14.40 12.20
C GLU A 270 -0.78 -13.23 11.87
N LEU A 271 -0.58 -12.65 10.68
CA LEU A 271 -1.25 -11.45 10.18
C LEU A 271 -2.20 -11.75 9.02
N ASP A 272 -2.54 -13.03 8.79
CA ASP A 272 -3.39 -13.50 7.70
C ASP A 272 -2.93 -13.08 6.28
N TRP A 273 -1.66 -12.74 6.12
CA TRP A 273 -1.07 -12.36 4.82
C TRP A 273 -0.84 -13.54 3.86
N LEU A 274 -1.12 -14.77 4.30
CA LEU A 274 -1.18 -15.90 3.37
C LEU A 274 -2.32 -15.77 2.35
N ARG A 275 -3.33 -14.95 2.65
CA ARG A 275 -4.46 -14.71 1.75
C ARG A 275 -4.08 -13.88 0.53
N THR A 276 -3.24 -12.88 0.72
CA THR A 276 -3.06 -11.79 -0.25
C THR A 276 -1.62 -11.58 -0.71
N ALA A 277 -0.66 -11.93 0.14
CA ALA A 277 0.73 -11.56 -0.09
C ALA A 277 1.68 -12.74 -0.32
N VAL A 278 1.21 -13.99 -0.20
CA VAL A 278 2.05 -15.19 -0.33
C VAL A 278 1.46 -16.13 -1.36
N HIS A 279 2.30 -16.55 -2.32
CA HIS A 279 1.96 -17.60 -3.27
C HIS A 279 2.64 -18.93 -2.86
N LEU A 280 1.86 -19.85 -2.35
CA LEU A 280 2.35 -21.08 -1.71
C LEU A 280 3.04 -22.07 -2.65
N THR A 281 2.73 -22.03 -3.95
CA THR A 281 3.24 -22.99 -4.96
C THR A 281 4.23 -22.38 -5.94
N LYS A 282 4.64 -21.11 -5.76
CA LYS A 282 5.68 -20.51 -6.60
C LYS A 282 7.08 -21.09 -6.32
N GLY A 283 8.05 -20.75 -7.18
CA GLY A 283 9.47 -21.08 -6.98
C GLY A 283 10.08 -20.51 -5.69
N CYS A 284 11.33 -20.87 -5.42
CA CYS A 284 12.03 -20.51 -4.17
C CYS A 284 12.12 -19.00 -3.96
N TYR A 285 11.97 -18.59 -2.70
CA TYR A 285 12.21 -17.24 -2.20
C TYR A 285 12.70 -17.31 -0.73
N PRO A 286 13.37 -16.28 -0.21
CA PRO A 286 13.83 -16.26 1.18
C PRO A 286 12.68 -16.52 2.18
N GLY A 287 12.92 -17.35 3.18
CA GLY A 287 11.93 -17.67 4.22
C GLY A 287 10.84 -18.68 3.86
N GLN A 288 10.78 -19.15 2.60
CA GLN A 288 9.75 -20.09 2.12
C GLN A 288 9.65 -21.37 2.96
N GLU A 289 10.76 -21.92 3.44
CA GLU A 289 10.75 -23.17 4.25
C GLU A 289 9.97 -22.98 5.56
N THR A 290 10.12 -21.82 6.22
CA THR A 290 9.37 -21.48 7.44
C THR A 290 7.89 -21.34 7.12
N ILE A 291 7.54 -20.71 6.00
CA ILE A 291 6.15 -20.57 5.56
C ILE A 291 5.53 -21.96 5.36
N ALA A 292 6.16 -22.81 4.57
CA ALA A 292 5.67 -24.18 4.30
C ALA A 292 5.58 -25.02 5.57
N ARG A 293 6.60 -24.96 6.43
CA ARG A 293 6.62 -25.70 7.70
C ARG A 293 5.49 -25.29 8.62
N THR A 294 5.26 -23.98 8.81
CA THR A 294 4.20 -23.48 9.70
C THR A 294 2.81 -23.85 9.17
N LEU A 295 2.60 -23.76 7.84
CA LEU A 295 1.36 -24.17 7.21
C LEU A 295 1.11 -25.67 7.41
N ASN A 296 2.13 -26.52 7.21
CA ASN A 296 2.02 -27.98 7.39
C ASN A 296 1.78 -28.38 8.86
N LEU A 297 2.21 -27.57 9.83
CA LEU A 297 1.88 -27.76 11.26
C LEU A 297 0.45 -27.36 11.58
N GLY A 298 -0.25 -26.70 10.66
CA GLY A 298 -1.67 -26.38 10.72
C GLY A 298 -2.03 -25.04 11.36
N ARG A 299 -1.13 -24.41 12.12
CA ARG A 299 -1.41 -23.09 12.77
C ARG A 299 -0.12 -22.38 13.16
N PRO A 300 -0.12 -21.03 13.11
CA PRO A 300 1.00 -20.21 13.61
C PRO A 300 1.02 -20.17 15.15
N PRO A 301 2.15 -19.77 15.76
CA PRO A 301 2.29 -19.63 17.22
C PRO A 301 1.45 -18.47 17.78
N ARG A 302 1.17 -17.45 17.00
CA ARG A 302 0.38 -16.27 17.35
C ARG A 302 -0.64 -15.96 16.26
N ARG A 303 -1.62 -15.15 16.55
CA ARG A 303 -2.55 -14.58 15.57
C ARG A 303 -2.93 -13.16 15.94
N LEU A 304 -3.20 -12.32 14.95
CA LEU A 304 -3.83 -11.03 15.15
C LEU A 304 -5.27 -11.23 15.68
N THR A 305 -5.65 -10.41 16.65
CA THR A 305 -6.99 -10.43 17.24
C THR A 305 -7.44 -8.99 17.46
N VAL A 306 -8.68 -8.70 17.09
CA VAL A 306 -9.32 -7.42 17.38
C VAL A 306 -9.90 -7.48 18.79
N LEU A 307 -9.55 -6.51 19.62
CA LEU A 307 -10.13 -6.30 20.95
C LEU A 307 -11.08 -5.11 20.88
N GLN A 308 -12.29 -5.31 21.32
CA GLN A 308 -13.27 -4.23 21.49
C GLN A 308 -13.20 -3.72 22.92
N LEU A 309 -12.75 -2.48 23.09
CA LEU A 309 -12.65 -1.82 24.39
C LEU A 309 -13.96 -1.11 24.71
N ASP A 310 -14.32 -1.05 26.00
CA ASP A 310 -15.52 -0.36 26.49
C ASP A 310 -15.41 1.17 26.51
N GLY A 311 -14.26 1.69 26.15
CA GLY A 311 -14.00 3.14 26.13
C GLY A 311 -13.84 3.79 27.51
N LEU A 312 -13.82 3.00 28.57
CA LEU A 312 -13.70 3.48 29.96
C LEU A 312 -12.25 3.51 30.48
N GLY A 313 -11.31 3.87 29.61
CA GLY A 313 -9.95 4.25 29.99
C GLY A 313 -9.28 3.30 30.99
N GLY A 314 -8.75 2.20 30.52
CA GLY A 314 -7.83 1.37 31.25
C GLY A 314 -6.52 1.27 30.48
N ASP A 315 -5.40 1.50 31.16
CA ASP A 315 -4.09 1.16 30.61
C ASP A 315 -4.06 -0.34 30.33
N LEU A 316 -3.73 -0.72 29.08
CA LEU A 316 -3.48 -2.11 28.68
C LEU A 316 -2.05 -2.50 29.00
#